data_86f0dc9528020f95b64b0b3580ea5d6c
#
_entry.id   86f0dc9528020f95b64b0b3580ea5d6c
#
_cell.length_a   1.000
_cell.length_b   1.000
_cell.length_c   1.000
_cell.angle_alpha   90.00
_cell.angle_beta   90.00
_cell.angle_gamma   90.00
#
_symmetry.space_group_name_H-M   'P 1'
#
loop_
_entity.id
_entity.type
_entity.pdbx_description
1 polymer ?
#
loop_
_entity_poly.entity_id
_entity_poly.type
_entity_poly.pdbx_seq_one_letter_code
_entity_poly.pdbx_strand_id
1 'polypeptide(L)'
;MAQTESTLVKTPYKSTSFTEQQLEEFVKCADPVAGPQYFMDHFFHIQHPTKGKMLYHPFDYQKRLIDTYHQNRFSISMMPRQTGKSTSAAGYLLWYAMFVPDSTILIAAHKYTGSQEIMQRIRYAYELCPDHIRAGCTSYNKGNLDFENGSRIVSATTTENTGRGMSISLLYADEFAFVRPGIAKEFWTSISPTLATGGKAIITSTPNSDEDQFALLWKGANKCEDAYGNPTPVGINGFKAYRSYWNEHPDRDEAWADAQRAQLGEDRFRREMGCLSPDSVLTLKDCSGKIFKKTIDELKEMLSLSSMTTK
;
A
#
# COMPACT_ATOMS: atom_id res chain seq x y z
N MET A 1 -23.85 36.38 4.58
CA MET A 1 -23.32 35.21 3.93
C MET A 1 -23.62 34.01 4.83
N ALA A 2 -24.54 33.15 4.43
CA ALA A 2 -24.91 31.97 5.20
C ALA A 2 -23.73 31.03 5.21
N GLN A 3 -23.14 30.76 6.38
CA GLN A 3 -22.25 29.65 6.60
C GLN A 3 -23.04 28.37 6.28
N THR A 4 -22.83 27.76 5.15
CA THR A 4 -23.31 26.42 4.86
C THR A 4 -22.66 25.49 5.88
N GLU A 5 -23.42 24.99 6.84
CA GLU A 5 -22.98 23.90 7.72
C GLU A 5 -22.45 22.79 6.82
N SER A 6 -21.16 22.50 6.91
CA SER A 6 -20.57 21.38 6.19
C SER A 6 -21.19 20.11 6.75
N THR A 7 -22.09 19.50 6.01
CA THR A 7 -22.62 18.18 6.36
C THR A 7 -21.47 17.18 6.33
N LEU A 8 -21.46 16.24 7.29
CA LEU A 8 -20.45 15.18 7.41
C LEU A 8 -20.23 14.45 6.06
N VAL A 9 -21.31 14.32 5.28
CA VAL A 9 -21.35 13.61 4.00
C VAL A 9 -21.97 14.53 2.95
N LYS A 10 -21.39 14.60 1.76
CA LYS A 10 -22.00 15.33 0.64
C LYS A 10 -23.26 14.59 0.17
N THR A 11 -24.37 15.31 0.09
CA THR A 11 -25.64 14.79 -0.43
C THR A 11 -25.47 14.37 -1.89
N PRO A 12 -25.83 13.13 -2.26
CA PRO A 12 -25.69 12.67 -3.64
C PRO A 12 -26.66 13.38 -4.57
N TYR A 13 -26.27 13.49 -5.84
CA TYR A 13 -27.08 14.04 -6.94
C TYR A 13 -27.54 15.50 -6.76
N LYS A 14 -26.96 16.22 -5.79
CA LYS A 14 -27.27 17.62 -5.57
C LYS A 14 -26.51 18.49 -6.57
N SER A 15 -27.24 19.20 -7.42
CA SER A 15 -26.65 20.22 -8.28
C SER A 15 -26.08 21.37 -7.43
N THR A 16 -24.83 21.72 -7.65
CA THR A 16 -24.15 22.81 -6.95
C THR A 16 -23.32 23.57 -7.98
N SER A 17 -23.38 24.91 -7.96
CA SER A 17 -22.49 25.73 -8.76
C SER A 17 -21.15 25.92 -8.03
N PHE A 18 -20.07 25.77 -8.74
CA PHE A 18 -18.72 25.97 -8.24
C PHE A 18 -18.06 27.16 -8.95
N THR A 19 -17.09 27.78 -8.30
CA THR A 19 -16.26 28.82 -8.90
C THR A 19 -15.33 28.22 -9.96
N GLU A 20 -14.79 29.06 -10.84
CA GLU A 20 -13.80 28.64 -11.85
C GLU A 20 -12.58 27.98 -11.20
N GLN A 21 -12.05 28.55 -10.12
CA GLN A 21 -10.96 27.96 -9.34
C GLN A 21 -11.29 26.58 -8.81
N GLN A 22 -12.50 26.39 -8.24
CA GLN A 22 -12.95 25.08 -7.74
C GLN A 22 -13.06 24.03 -8.84
N LEU A 23 -13.48 24.45 -10.04
CA LEU A 23 -13.51 23.55 -11.20
C LEU A 23 -12.11 23.19 -11.69
N GLU A 24 -11.17 24.14 -11.69
CA GLU A 24 -9.77 23.83 -12.00
C GLU A 24 -9.15 22.83 -11.01
N GLU A 25 -9.41 22.99 -9.72
CA GLU A 25 -8.94 22.06 -8.67
C GLU A 25 -9.54 20.66 -8.90
N PHE A 26 -10.82 20.57 -9.22
CA PHE A 26 -11.47 19.31 -9.56
C PHE A 26 -10.83 18.65 -10.79
N VAL A 27 -10.60 19.40 -11.86
CA VAL A 27 -9.98 18.90 -13.10
C VAL A 27 -8.56 18.38 -12.82
N LYS A 28 -7.78 19.08 -11.98
CA LYS A 28 -6.45 18.60 -11.57
C LYS A 28 -6.51 17.31 -10.76
N CYS A 29 -7.50 17.16 -9.87
CA CYS A 29 -7.74 15.90 -9.16
C CYS A 29 -8.20 14.77 -10.09
N ALA A 30 -8.95 15.08 -11.13
CA ALA A 30 -9.47 14.13 -12.11
C ALA A 30 -8.45 13.74 -13.20
N ASP A 31 -7.29 14.38 -13.23
CA ASP A 31 -6.24 14.06 -14.20
C ASP A 31 -5.82 12.58 -14.07
N PRO A 32 -5.87 11.80 -15.18
CA PRO A 32 -5.61 10.37 -15.12
C PRO A 32 -4.14 10.00 -14.83
N VAL A 33 -3.21 10.96 -14.82
CA VAL A 33 -1.78 10.72 -14.55
C VAL A 33 -1.36 11.38 -13.25
N ALA A 34 -1.60 12.67 -13.08
CA ALA A 34 -1.14 13.46 -11.94
C ALA A 34 -2.18 13.57 -10.80
N GLY A 35 -3.44 13.23 -11.09
CA GLY A 35 -4.55 13.41 -10.16
C GLY A 35 -4.36 12.79 -8.79
N PRO A 36 -3.87 11.54 -8.66
CA PRO A 36 -3.63 10.93 -7.34
C PRO A 36 -2.67 11.75 -6.48
N GLN A 37 -1.54 12.19 -7.04
CA GLN A 37 -0.55 12.97 -6.31
C GLN A 37 -1.11 14.36 -5.96
N TYR A 38 -1.79 15.02 -6.91
CA TYR A 38 -2.39 16.32 -6.68
C TYR A 38 -3.45 16.27 -5.57
N PHE A 39 -4.34 15.26 -5.60
CA PHE A 39 -5.34 15.05 -4.55
C PHE A 39 -4.69 14.84 -3.18
N MET A 40 -3.66 14.00 -3.11
CA MET A 40 -2.96 13.69 -1.87
C MET A 40 -2.30 14.94 -1.27
N ASP A 41 -1.66 15.76 -2.09
CA ASP A 41 -0.95 16.96 -1.63
C ASP A 41 -1.89 18.09 -1.20
N HIS A 42 -3.13 18.18 -1.75
CA HIS A 42 -3.97 19.35 -1.57
C HIS A 42 -5.25 19.10 -0.79
N PHE A 43 -5.78 17.86 -0.78
CA PHE A 43 -7.11 17.57 -0.23
C PHE A 43 -7.16 16.40 0.75
N PHE A 44 -6.14 15.55 0.78
CA PHE A 44 -6.12 14.40 1.64
C PHE A 44 -5.63 14.77 3.05
N HIS A 45 -6.57 14.79 4.01
CA HIS A 45 -6.28 15.05 5.41
C HIS A 45 -6.12 13.75 6.19
N ILE A 46 -5.20 13.77 7.15
CA ILE A 46 -4.93 12.66 8.06
C ILE A 46 -5.10 13.09 9.51
N GLN A 47 -5.37 12.11 10.36
CA GLN A 47 -5.34 12.29 11.81
C GLN A 47 -3.96 11.84 12.32
N HIS A 48 -3.09 12.80 12.61
CA HIS A 48 -1.79 12.52 13.19
C HIS A 48 -1.92 12.27 14.70
N PRO A 49 -1.23 11.25 15.30
CA PRO A 49 -1.40 10.90 16.72
C PRO A 49 -1.13 12.04 17.70
N THR A 50 -0.20 12.93 17.39
CA THR A 50 0.21 14.04 18.27
C THR A 50 -0.15 15.43 17.75
N LYS A 51 -0.29 15.59 16.42
CA LYS A 51 -0.58 16.89 15.77
C LYS A 51 -2.06 17.04 15.39
N GLY A 52 -2.89 16.00 15.58
CA GLY A 52 -4.31 16.02 15.23
C GLY A 52 -4.55 16.08 13.71
N LYS A 53 -5.52 16.90 13.29
CA LYS A 53 -5.84 17.09 11.87
C LYS A 53 -4.71 17.79 11.14
N MET A 54 -4.24 17.22 10.06
CA MET A 54 -3.26 17.85 9.17
C MET A 54 -3.45 17.40 7.71
N LEU A 55 -3.03 18.23 6.77
CA LEU A 55 -2.93 17.85 5.38
C LEU A 55 -1.78 16.85 5.21
N TYR A 56 -2.00 15.83 4.42
CA TYR A 56 -0.98 14.83 4.13
C TYR A 56 -0.02 15.37 3.06
N HIS A 57 1.25 15.45 3.43
CA HIS A 57 2.32 15.78 2.50
C HIS A 57 3.18 14.52 2.35
N PRO A 58 3.01 13.75 1.27
CA PRO A 58 3.74 12.51 1.10
C PRO A 58 5.24 12.77 0.93
N PHE A 59 6.05 12.01 1.65
CA PHE A 59 7.50 11.96 1.44
C PHE A 59 7.83 11.34 0.08
N ASP A 60 9.04 11.53 -0.41
CA ASP A 60 9.43 11.06 -1.76
C ASP A 60 9.23 9.55 -1.94
N TYR A 61 9.53 8.73 -0.94
CA TYR A 61 9.27 7.31 -1.01
C TYR A 61 7.77 6.98 -1.03
N GLN A 62 6.92 7.80 -0.39
CA GLN A 62 5.46 7.64 -0.44
C GLN A 62 4.90 8.08 -1.80
N LYS A 63 5.46 9.13 -2.41
CA LYS A 63 5.12 9.51 -3.79
C LYS A 63 5.42 8.39 -4.77
N ARG A 64 6.62 7.82 -4.70
CA ARG A 64 6.99 6.66 -5.53
C ARG A 64 6.09 5.44 -5.29
N LEU A 65 5.63 5.23 -4.05
CA LEU A 65 4.67 4.17 -3.71
C LEU A 65 3.33 4.40 -4.42
N ILE A 66 2.78 5.63 -4.34
CA ILE A 66 1.52 6.01 -4.98
C ILE A 66 1.62 5.87 -6.51
N ASP A 67 2.74 6.31 -7.09
CA ASP A 67 3.01 6.13 -8.52
C ASP A 67 3.07 4.65 -8.91
N THR A 68 3.68 3.82 -8.06
CA THR A 68 3.70 2.37 -8.27
C THR A 68 2.30 1.78 -8.29
N TYR A 69 1.42 2.19 -7.37
CA TYR A 69 0.02 1.78 -7.36
C TYR A 69 -0.72 2.25 -8.61
N HIS A 70 -0.46 3.46 -9.04
CA HIS A 70 -1.19 4.09 -10.12
C HIS A 70 -0.80 3.55 -11.50
N GLN A 71 0.49 3.46 -11.77
CA GLN A 71 1.04 3.10 -13.09
C GLN A 71 1.01 1.60 -13.39
N ASN A 72 0.87 0.75 -12.38
CA ASN A 72 0.91 -0.70 -12.58
C ASN A 72 -0.42 -1.36 -12.27
N ARG A 73 -0.77 -2.39 -13.04
CA ARG A 73 -1.96 -3.18 -12.82
C ARG A 73 -1.87 -3.98 -11.52
N PHE A 74 -0.74 -4.63 -11.30
CA PHE A 74 -0.45 -5.38 -10.08
C PHE A 74 0.79 -4.80 -9.42
N SER A 75 0.69 -4.46 -8.14
CA SER A 75 1.80 -3.98 -7.34
C SER A 75 1.89 -4.71 -6.02
N ILE A 76 3.11 -4.99 -5.60
CA ILE A 76 3.40 -5.60 -4.30
C ILE A 76 4.45 -4.75 -3.58
N SER A 77 4.17 -4.37 -2.33
CA SER A 77 5.01 -3.43 -1.60
C SER A 77 5.48 -4.04 -0.29
N MET A 78 6.79 -4.07 -0.12
CA MET A 78 7.45 -4.46 1.13
C MET A 78 8.02 -3.20 1.79
N MET A 79 7.46 -2.83 2.94
CA MET A 79 7.78 -1.57 3.60
C MET A 79 7.90 -1.74 5.13
N PRO A 80 8.78 -0.98 5.78
CA PRO A 80 8.90 -0.97 7.24
C PRO A 80 7.61 -0.55 7.93
N ARG A 81 7.48 -0.92 9.20
CA ARG A 81 6.39 -0.42 10.03
C ARG A 81 6.45 1.10 10.20
N GLN A 82 5.28 1.72 10.35
CA GLN A 82 5.12 3.15 10.59
C GLN A 82 5.74 4.05 9.51
N THR A 83 5.80 3.60 8.26
CA THR A 83 6.22 4.39 7.09
C THR A 83 5.05 5.01 6.33
N GLY A 84 3.83 4.95 6.88
CA GLY A 84 2.64 5.53 6.24
C GLY A 84 2.03 4.69 5.13
N LYS A 85 2.43 3.42 4.96
CA LYS A 85 1.93 2.47 3.95
C LYS A 85 0.41 2.48 3.82
N SER A 86 -0.31 2.16 4.91
CA SER A 86 -1.78 2.09 4.92
C SER A 86 -2.43 3.48 4.80
N THR A 87 -1.74 4.56 5.20
CA THR A 87 -2.20 5.94 5.01
C THR A 87 -2.14 6.36 3.55
N SER A 88 -1.01 6.10 2.88
CA SER A 88 -0.88 6.36 1.43
C SER A 88 -1.89 5.54 0.63
N ALA A 89 -2.10 4.27 1.01
CA ALA A 89 -3.12 3.44 0.40
C ALA A 89 -4.53 4.01 0.59
N ALA A 90 -4.89 4.42 1.82
CA ALA A 90 -6.21 5.00 2.09
C ALA A 90 -6.50 6.23 1.22
N GLY A 91 -5.51 7.13 1.04
CA GLY A 91 -5.63 8.28 0.16
C GLY A 91 -5.81 7.90 -1.31
N TYR A 92 -5.02 6.94 -1.79
CA TYR A 92 -5.12 6.45 -3.17
C TYR A 92 -6.47 5.75 -3.44
N LEU A 93 -6.96 4.92 -2.49
CA LEU A 93 -8.24 4.23 -2.62
C LEU A 93 -9.42 5.22 -2.62
N LEU A 94 -9.36 6.26 -1.78
CA LEU A 94 -10.37 7.33 -1.77
C LEU A 94 -10.38 8.09 -3.10
N TRP A 95 -9.19 8.50 -3.57
CA TRP A 95 -9.07 9.14 -4.89
C TRP A 95 -9.66 8.27 -5.99
N TYR A 96 -9.29 6.98 -6.02
CA TYR A 96 -9.76 6.04 -7.05
C TYR A 96 -11.28 5.92 -7.04
N ALA A 97 -11.91 5.81 -5.86
CA ALA A 97 -13.36 5.73 -5.74
C ALA A 97 -14.09 7.00 -6.20
N MET A 98 -13.51 8.18 -5.96
CA MET A 98 -14.14 9.45 -6.32
C MET A 98 -13.97 9.84 -7.79
N PHE A 99 -12.84 9.46 -8.43
CA PHE A 99 -12.47 9.94 -9.75
C PHE A 99 -12.48 8.85 -10.84
N VAL A 100 -12.59 7.57 -10.48
CA VAL A 100 -12.75 6.47 -11.43
C VAL A 100 -14.15 5.87 -11.25
N PRO A 101 -15.11 6.25 -12.12
CA PRO A 101 -16.51 5.84 -11.95
C PRO A 101 -16.70 4.31 -12.05
N ASP A 102 -17.83 3.84 -11.54
CA ASP A 102 -18.29 2.45 -11.59
C ASP A 102 -17.29 1.42 -11.02
N SER A 103 -16.48 1.87 -10.04
CA SER A 103 -15.39 1.07 -9.47
C SER A 103 -15.81 0.34 -8.20
N THR A 104 -15.57 -0.96 -8.13
CA THR A 104 -15.66 -1.74 -6.88
C THR A 104 -14.26 -1.93 -6.30
N ILE A 105 -14.04 -1.34 -5.13
CA ILE A 105 -12.78 -1.41 -4.39
C ILE A 105 -12.97 -2.33 -3.19
N LEU A 106 -12.16 -3.39 -3.09
CA LEU A 106 -12.15 -4.31 -1.96
C LEU A 106 -10.91 -4.09 -1.11
N ILE A 107 -11.10 -3.75 0.16
CA ILE A 107 -10.05 -3.72 1.18
C ILE A 107 -10.09 -5.03 1.95
N ALA A 108 -9.04 -5.83 1.87
CA ALA A 108 -8.90 -7.09 2.58
C ALA A 108 -7.69 -7.02 3.53
N ALA A 109 -7.88 -7.32 4.80
CA ALA A 109 -6.79 -7.38 5.79
C ALA A 109 -6.85 -8.71 6.56
N HIS A 110 -5.70 -9.12 7.14
CA HIS A 110 -5.64 -10.37 7.90
C HIS A 110 -6.58 -10.39 9.11
N LYS A 111 -6.94 -9.22 9.65
CA LYS A 111 -7.94 -9.02 10.72
C LYS A 111 -8.97 -7.99 10.30
N TYR A 112 -10.22 -8.20 10.71
CA TYR A 112 -11.30 -7.25 10.45
C TYR A 112 -11.00 -5.84 10.98
N THR A 113 -10.40 -5.74 12.16
CA THR A 113 -9.98 -4.45 12.73
C THR A 113 -8.99 -3.70 11.82
N GLY A 114 -8.09 -4.40 11.12
CA GLY A 114 -7.16 -3.78 10.18
C GLY A 114 -7.86 -3.14 8.99
N SER A 115 -8.82 -3.84 8.37
CA SER A 115 -9.61 -3.28 7.25
C SER A 115 -10.49 -2.11 7.71
N GLN A 116 -11.02 -2.16 8.93
CA GLN A 116 -11.80 -1.07 9.52
C GLN A 116 -10.95 0.18 9.80
N GLU A 117 -9.70 0.01 10.23
CA GLU A 117 -8.75 1.12 10.42
C GLU A 117 -8.44 1.85 9.11
N ILE A 118 -8.30 1.12 8.01
CA ILE A 118 -8.10 1.73 6.70
C ILE A 118 -9.36 2.48 6.27
N MET A 119 -10.53 1.86 6.45
CA MET A 119 -11.83 2.50 6.17
C MET A 119 -12.04 3.75 7.01
N GLN A 120 -11.62 3.74 8.28
CA GLN A 120 -11.70 4.92 9.15
C GLN A 120 -10.84 6.07 8.64
N ARG A 121 -9.61 5.81 8.13
CA ARG A 121 -8.76 6.83 7.51
C ARG A 121 -9.41 7.40 6.25
N ILE A 122 -10.00 6.55 5.42
CA ILE A 122 -10.74 6.96 4.22
C ILE A 122 -11.93 7.87 4.59
N ARG A 123 -12.73 7.46 5.57
CA ARG A 123 -13.88 8.24 6.03
C ARG A 123 -13.45 9.59 6.60
N TYR A 124 -12.44 9.61 7.45
CA TYR A 124 -11.91 10.84 8.03
C TYR A 124 -11.45 11.84 6.95
N ALA A 125 -10.73 11.36 5.95
CA ALA A 125 -10.28 12.19 4.83
C ALA A 125 -11.46 12.67 3.97
N TYR A 126 -12.43 11.80 3.68
CA TYR A 126 -13.64 12.15 2.93
C TYR A 126 -14.46 13.23 3.63
N GLU A 127 -14.66 13.13 4.94
CA GLU A 127 -15.39 14.10 5.76
C GLU A 127 -14.76 15.50 5.71
N LEU A 128 -13.42 15.57 5.58
CA LEU A 128 -12.65 16.81 5.53
C LEU A 128 -12.42 17.34 4.11
N CYS A 129 -12.76 16.55 3.10
CA CYS A 129 -12.60 16.94 1.71
C CYS A 129 -13.70 17.94 1.33
N PRO A 130 -13.37 19.05 0.63
CA PRO A 130 -14.37 20.05 0.26
C PRO A 130 -15.36 19.52 -0.79
N ASP A 131 -16.58 20.07 -0.78
CA ASP A 131 -17.70 19.60 -1.60
C ASP A 131 -17.45 19.67 -3.10
N HIS A 132 -16.60 20.57 -3.58
CA HIS A 132 -16.26 20.65 -4.99
C HIS A 132 -15.30 19.53 -5.46
N ILE A 133 -14.64 18.83 -4.51
CA ILE A 133 -13.75 17.70 -4.80
C ILE A 133 -14.42 16.37 -4.52
N ARG A 134 -15.11 16.23 -3.37
CA ARG A 134 -15.69 14.96 -2.95
C ARG A 134 -16.95 14.60 -3.75
N ALA A 135 -17.07 13.33 -4.11
CA ALA A 135 -18.28 12.77 -4.69
C ALA A 135 -19.41 12.69 -3.65
N GLY A 136 -20.67 12.81 -4.07
CA GLY A 136 -21.82 12.57 -3.20
C GLY A 136 -21.87 11.10 -2.75
N CYS A 137 -22.26 10.86 -1.51
CA CYS A 137 -22.26 9.54 -0.91
C CYS A 137 -23.67 8.99 -0.79
N THR A 138 -23.94 7.83 -1.40
CA THR A 138 -25.26 7.16 -1.39
C THR A 138 -25.40 6.18 -0.24
N SER A 139 -24.27 5.64 0.28
CA SER A 139 -24.22 4.81 1.48
C SER A 139 -22.96 5.12 2.28
N TYR A 140 -23.12 5.32 3.58
CA TYR A 140 -22.03 5.71 4.47
C TYR A 140 -22.10 4.94 5.79
N ASN A 141 -21.24 3.92 5.95
CA ASN A 141 -21.17 3.14 7.17
C ASN A 141 -19.73 2.68 7.48
N LYS A 142 -19.53 1.93 8.56
CA LYS A 142 -18.19 1.51 9.01
C LYS A 142 -17.48 0.57 8.04
N GLY A 143 -18.22 -0.21 7.27
CA GLY A 143 -17.66 -1.25 6.40
C GLY A 143 -17.80 -0.96 4.91
N ASN A 144 -18.60 0.03 4.55
CA ASN A 144 -18.98 0.30 3.17
C ASN A 144 -19.17 1.79 2.91
N LEU A 145 -18.70 2.25 1.75
CA LEU A 145 -18.87 3.60 1.23
C LEU A 145 -19.30 3.48 -0.23
N ASP A 146 -20.51 3.96 -0.56
CA ASP A 146 -21.00 3.98 -1.93
C ASP A 146 -21.15 5.43 -2.41
N PHE A 147 -20.76 5.69 -3.64
CA PHE A 147 -20.73 7.03 -4.23
C PHE A 147 -21.70 7.17 -5.38
N GLU A 148 -22.13 8.41 -5.63
CA GLU A 148 -23.08 8.76 -6.71
C GLU A 148 -22.56 8.45 -8.11
N ASN A 149 -21.22 8.32 -8.30
CA ASN A 149 -20.58 7.93 -9.55
C ASN A 149 -20.59 6.41 -9.82
N GLY A 150 -21.36 5.64 -9.04
CA GLY A 150 -21.43 4.18 -9.14
C GLY A 150 -20.31 3.41 -8.43
N SER A 151 -19.31 4.11 -7.91
CA SER A 151 -18.18 3.46 -7.22
C SER A 151 -18.51 3.11 -5.79
N ARG A 152 -17.84 2.08 -5.26
CA ARG A 152 -17.98 1.67 -3.85
C ARG A 152 -16.67 1.16 -3.28
N ILE A 153 -16.48 1.35 -1.97
CA ILE A 153 -15.39 0.78 -1.19
C ILE A 153 -15.98 -0.16 -0.15
N VAL A 154 -15.50 -1.40 -0.12
CA VAL A 154 -15.95 -2.44 0.82
C VAL A 154 -14.75 -2.93 1.62
N SER A 155 -14.88 -3.01 2.95
CA SER A 155 -13.86 -3.57 3.83
C SER A 155 -14.24 -4.96 4.31
N ALA A 156 -13.27 -5.89 4.29
CA ALA A 156 -13.47 -7.28 4.69
C ALA A 156 -12.23 -7.85 5.39
N THR A 157 -12.44 -8.97 6.08
CA THR A 157 -11.34 -9.83 6.52
C THR A 157 -10.91 -10.73 5.38
N THR A 158 -9.62 -10.99 5.24
CA THR A 158 -9.13 -11.98 4.27
C THR A 158 -9.52 -13.40 4.70
N THR A 159 -10.41 -14.00 3.93
CA THR A 159 -10.85 -15.40 4.06
C THR A 159 -10.79 -16.07 2.68
N GLU A 160 -10.93 -17.37 2.62
CA GLU A 160 -10.93 -18.14 1.39
C GLU A 160 -12.02 -17.68 0.38
N ASN A 161 -13.12 -17.13 0.89
CA ASN A 161 -14.27 -16.71 0.10
C ASN A 161 -14.42 -15.19 -0.08
N THR A 162 -13.52 -14.40 0.52
CA THR A 162 -13.59 -12.93 0.44
C THR A 162 -13.45 -12.47 -1.01
N GLY A 163 -14.40 -11.65 -1.46
CA GLY A 163 -14.43 -11.13 -2.84
C GLY A 163 -14.98 -12.11 -3.89
N ARG A 164 -15.33 -13.34 -3.51
CA ARG A 164 -15.92 -14.32 -4.45
C ARG A 164 -17.27 -13.79 -4.96
N GLY A 165 -17.44 -13.80 -6.27
CA GLY A 165 -18.66 -13.28 -6.92
C GLY A 165 -18.75 -11.76 -7.04
N MET A 166 -17.73 -11.01 -6.59
CA MET A 166 -17.63 -9.57 -6.80
C MET A 166 -16.90 -9.26 -8.11
N SER A 167 -17.38 -8.28 -8.85
CA SER A 167 -16.60 -7.66 -9.94
C SER A 167 -15.70 -6.60 -9.35
N ILE A 168 -14.41 -6.92 -9.15
CA ILE A 168 -13.47 -6.06 -8.42
C ILE A 168 -12.64 -5.26 -9.42
N SER A 169 -12.73 -3.93 -9.33
CA SER A 169 -11.90 -3.01 -10.09
C SER A 169 -10.53 -2.81 -9.44
N LEU A 170 -10.48 -2.79 -8.10
CA LEU A 170 -9.25 -2.63 -7.34
C LEU A 170 -9.29 -3.42 -6.03
N LEU A 171 -8.37 -4.35 -5.88
CA LEU A 171 -8.10 -5.05 -4.62
C LEU A 171 -6.96 -4.34 -3.86
N TYR A 172 -7.17 -4.06 -2.59
CA TYR A 172 -6.10 -3.71 -1.65
C TYR A 172 -6.01 -4.76 -0.54
N ALA A 173 -4.90 -5.48 -0.50
CA ALA A 173 -4.62 -6.49 0.53
C ALA A 173 -3.54 -5.99 1.49
N ASP A 174 -3.91 -5.70 2.75
CA ASP A 174 -3.01 -5.17 3.77
C ASP A 174 -2.49 -6.27 4.70
N GLU A 175 -1.21 -6.15 5.06
CA GLU A 175 -0.49 -7.09 5.93
C GLU A 175 -0.66 -8.55 5.48
N PHE A 176 -0.53 -8.77 4.15
CA PHE A 176 -0.84 -10.05 3.52
C PHE A 176 0.08 -11.19 3.95
N ALA A 177 1.35 -10.91 4.32
CA ALA A 177 2.27 -11.90 4.87
C ALA A 177 1.81 -12.51 6.21
N PHE A 178 0.88 -11.84 6.93
CA PHE A 178 0.35 -12.33 8.20
C PHE A 178 -0.94 -13.13 8.07
N VAL A 179 -1.50 -13.23 6.88
CA VAL A 179 -2.63 -14.13 6.59
C VAL A 179 -2.13 -15.57 6.67
N ARG A 180 -2.88 -16.45 7.34
CA ARG A 180 -2.52 -17.87 7.44
C ARG A 180 -2.24 -18.46 6.05
N PRO A 181 -1.14 -19.22 5.84
CA PRO A 181 -0.69 -19.64 4.50
C PRO A 181 -1.77 -20.32 3.66
N GLY A 182 -2.54 -21.25 4.23
CA GLY A 182 -3.65 -21.90 3.53
C GLY A 182 -4.73 -20.92 3.05
N ILE A 183 -5.14 -19.99 3.93
CA ILE A 183 -6.12 -18.96 3.60
C ILE A 183 -5.57 -18.00 2.54
N ALA A 184 -4.32 -17.55 2.68
CA ALA A 184 -3.70 -16.63 1.74
C ALA A 184 -3.62 -17.22 0.31
N LYS A 185 -3.26 -18.50 0.21
CA LYS A 185 -3.21 -19.22 -1.06
C LYS A 185 -4.59 -19.34 -1.70
N GLU A 186 -5.58 -19.82 -0.96
CA GLU A 186 -6.96 -20.00 -1.45
C GLU A 186 -7.59 -18.64 -1.81
N PHE A 187 -7.41 -17.62 -0.98
CA PHE A 187 -7.83 -16.25 -1.27
C PHE A 187 -7.25 -15.76 -2.60
N TRP A 188 -5.93 -15.86 -2.80
CA TRP A 188 -5.30 -15.41 -4.02
C TRP A 188 -5.78 -16.21 -5.25
N THR A 189 -5.91 -17.52 -5.13
CA THR A 189 -6.44 -18.39 -6.17
C THR A 189 -7.88 -18.04 -6.53
N SER A 190 -8.69 -17.69 -5.54
CA SER A 190 -10.11 -17.35 -5.73
C SER A 190 -10.30 -15.93 -6.32
N ILE A 191 -9.46 -14.96 -5.92
CA ILE A 191 -9.65 -13.55 -6.29
C ILE A 191 -8.96 -13.18 -7.61
N SER A 192 -7.84 -13.81 -7.94
CA SER A 192 -7.08 -13.46 -9.14
C SER A 192 -7.88 -13.59 -10.45
N PRO A 193 -8.75 -14.59 -10.62
CA PRO A 193 -9.65 -14.64 -11.78
C PRO A 193 -10.64 -13.48 -11.86
N THR A 194 -11.11 -12.96 -10.72
CA THR A 194 -12.05 -11.82 -10.70
C THR A 194 -11.39 -10.53 -11.22
N LEU A 195 -10.07 -10.47 -11.18
CA LEU A 195 -9.27 -9.35 -11.71
C LEU A 195 -8.92 -9.52 -13.19
N ALA A 196 -9.24 -10.67 -13.82
CA ALA A 196 -8.86 -10.99 -15.21
C ALA A 196 -9.43 -10.00 -16.21
N THR A 197 -10.58 -9.40 -15.92
CA THR A 197 -11.28 -8.41 -16.78
C THR A 197 -10.66 -7.01 -16.76
N GLY A 198 -9.47 -6.84 -16.19
CA GLY A 198 -8.76 -5.55 -16.14
C GLY A 198 -8.61 -4.98 -14.73
N GLY A 199 -9.09 -5.67 -13.69
CA GLY A 199 -8.95 -5.24 -12.31
C GLY A 199 -7.49 -5.13 -11.86
N LYS A 200 -7.24 -4.25 -10.88
CA LYS A 200 -5.94 -3.97 -10.27
C LYS A 200 -5.79 -4.68 -8.93
N ALA A 201 -4.55 -4.98 -8.53
CA ALA A 201 -4.24 -5.46 -7.19
C ALA A 201 -3.06 -4.71 -6.59
N ILE A 202 -3.25 -4.29 -5.35
CA ILE A 202 -2.22 -3.70 -4.49
C ILE A 202 -2.07 -4.62 -3.28
N ILE A 203 -0.91 -5.23 -3.12
CA ILE A 203 -0.60 -6.10 -1.98
C ILE A 203 0.50 -5.43 -1.16
N THR A 204 0.28 -5.30 0.15
CA THR A 204 1.25 -4.64 1.03
C THR A 204 1.51 -5.47 2.27
N SER A 205 2.76 -5.51 2.71
CA SER A 205 3.13 -6.11 4.00
C SER A 205 4.52 -5.67 4.48
N THR A 206 4.80 -5.91 5.77
CA THR A 206 6.15 -6.20 6.25
C THR A 206 6.43 -7.68 6.00
N PRO A 207 7.70 -8.12 5.86
CA PRO A 207 8.02 -9.54 5.70
C PRO A 207 7.69 -10.33 6.97
N ASN A 208 7.24 -11.57 6.81
CA ASN A 208 6.95 -12.47 7.93
C ASN A 208 7.68 -13.80 7.81
N SER A 209 7.48 -14.53 6.71
CA SER A 209 8.09 -15.83 6.43
C SER A 209 8.53 -15.89 4.97
N ASP A 210 9.49 -16.77 4.65
CA ASP A 210 9.98 -16.94 3.28
C ASP A 210 9.11 -17.86 2.42
N GLU A 211 8.17 -18.54 3.05
CA GLU A 211 7.29 -19.55 2.42
C GLU A 211 5.83 -19.11 2.38
N ASP A 212 5.48 -17.94 2.94
CA ASP A 212 4.12 -17.43 2.87
C ASP A 212 3.76 -16.94 1.46
N GLN A 213 2.46 -16.78 1.20
CA GLN A 213 1.97 -16.37 -0.13
C GLN A 213 2.50 -15.00 -0.56
N PHE A 214 2.74 -14.07 0.38
CA PHE A 214 3.34 -12.78 0.09
C PHE A 214 4.77 -12.94 -0.39
N ALA A 215 5.58 -13.77 0.29
CA ALA A 215 6.96 -14.05 -0.10
C ALA A 215 7.05 -14.69 -1.49
N LEU A 216 6.15 -15.63 -1.81
CA LEU A 216 6.08 -16.24 -3.14
C LEU A 216 5.78 -15.20 -4.23
N LEU A 217 4.78 -14.33 -4.00
CA LEU A 217 4.45 -13.25 -4.92
C LEU A 217 5.60 -12.24 -5.04
N TRP A 218 6.26 -11.91 -3.92
CA TRP A 218 7.41 -11.01 -3.89
C TRP A 218 8.60 -11.54 -4.70
N LYS A 219 8.93 -12.83 -4.52
CA LYS A 219 10.01 -13.49 -5.28
C LYS A 219 9.70 -13.44 -6.79
N GLY A 220 8.46 -13.73 -7.19
CA GLY A 220 8.03 -13.63 -8.58
C GLY A 220 8.07 -12.21 -9.15
N ALA A 221 7.70 -11.21 -8.33
CA ALA A 221 7.73 -9.80 -8.70
C ALA A 221 9.15 -9.23 -8.92
N ASN A 222 10.16 -9.85 -8.30
CA ASN A 222 11.56 -9.46 -8.45
C ASN A 222 12.31 -10.22 -9.57
N LYS A 223 11.67 -11.20 -10.19
CA LYS A 223 12.19 -11.85 -11.40
C LYS A 223 11.71 -11.08 -12.63
N CYS A 224 12.39 -9.99 -12.95
CA CYS A 224 12.03 -9.09 -14.05
C CYS A 224 12.65 -9.55 -15.38
N GLU A 225 12.27 -10.73 -15.82
CA GLU A 225 12.71 -11.36 -17.06
C GLU A 225 11.56 -12.15 -17.73
N ASP A 226 11.55 -12.22 -19.04
CA ASP A 226 10.62 -13.07 -19.80
C ASP A 226 11.15 -14.53 -19.89
N ALA A 227 10.40 -15.39 -20.59
CA ALA A 227 10.76 -16.80 -20.79
C ALA A 227 12.07 -16.99 -21.58
N TYR A 228 12.56 -15.94 -22.23
CA TYR A 228 13.81 -15.93 -23.01
C TYR A 228 14.97 -15.24 -22.27
N GLY A 229 14.74 -14.76 -21.02
CA GLY A 229 15.73 -14.06 -20.22
C GLY A 229 15.87 -12.57 -20.53
N ASN A 230 14.95 -11.96 -21.32
CA ASN A 230 15.00 -10.53 -21.59
C ASN A 230 14.42 -9.75 -20.41
N PRO A 231 15.00 -8.57 -20.07
CA PRO A 231 14.48 -7.73 -18.99
C PRO A 231 13.04 -7.26 -19.23
N THR A 232 12.21 -7.32 -18.20
CA THR A 232 10.81 -6.86 -18.22
C THR A 232 10.57 -5.78 -17.16
N PRO A 233 9.63 -4.85 -17.37
CA PRO A 233 9.32 -3.77 -16.42
C PRO A 233 8.64 -4.27 -15.14
N VAL A 234 8.04 -5.46 -15.17
CA VAL A 234 7.37 -6.14 -14.07
C VAL A 234 7.90 -7.56 -13.92
N GLY A 235 7.69 -8.18 -12.78
CA GLY A 235 8.10 -9.56 -12.54
C GLY A 235 7.35 -10.58 -13.40
N ILE A 236 7.84 -11.81 -13.45
CA ILE A 236 7.27 -12.93 -14.22
C ILE A 236 5.81 -13.23 -13.85
N ASN A 237 5.37 -12.81 -12.67
CA ASN A 237 4.00 -12.92 -12.18
C ASN A 237 3.15 -11.68 -12.46
N GLY A 238 3.64 -10.72 -13.24
CA GLY A 238 2.96 -9.48 -13.61
C GLY A 238 2.94 -8.39 -12.53
N PHE A 239 3.54 -8.62 -11.37
CA PHE A 239 3.63 -7.64 -10.30
C PHE A 239 4.82 -6.71 -10.47
N LYS A 240 4.59 -5.41 -10.17
CA LYS A 240 5.65 -4.45 -9.91
C LYS A 240 6.02 -4.49 -8.43
N ALA A 241 7.24 -4.86 -8.12
CA ALA A 241 7.76 -4.81 -6.75
C ALA A 241 8.12 -3.37 -6.37
N TYR A 242 7.72 -2.96 -5.18
CA TYR A 242 8.13 -1.71 -4.55
C TYR A 242 8.70 -1.99 -3.16
N ARG A 243 9.86 -1.43 -2.87
CA ARG A 243 10.49 -1.50 -1.55
C ARG A 243 10.92 -0.12 -1.09
N SER A 244 10.67 0.19 0.17
CA SER A 244 11.28 1.33 0.86
C SER A 244 12.08 0.86 2.06
N TYR A 245 12.99 1.71 2.52
CA TYR A 245 13.84 1.45 3.66
C TYR A 245 13.49 2.40 4.80
N TRP A 246 13.84 2.01 6.03
CA TRP A 246 13.53 2.81 7.22
C TRP A 246 14.18 4.20 7.20
N ASN A 247 15.38 4.31 6.64
CA ASN A 247 16.17 5.55 6.54
C ASN A 247 15.71 6.50 5.42
N GLU A 248 14.73 6.13 4.62
CA GLU A 248 14.07 7.05 3.69
C GLU A 248 13.09 7.99 4.40
N HIS A 249 12.72 7.66 5.65
CA HIS A 249 11.88 8.52 6.45
C HIS A 249 12.73 9.66 7.07
N PRO A 250 12.37 10.94 6.85
CA PRO A 250 13.22 12.07 7.23
C PRO A 250 13.53 12.17 8.74
N ASP A 251 12.66 11.64 9.59
CA ASP A 251 12.83 11.66 11.06
C ASP A 251 13.56 10.41 11.59
N ARG A 252 14.19 9.59 10.72
CA ARG A 252 14.85 8.34 11.10
C ARG A 252 16.31 8.35 10.65
N ASP A 253 17.18 8.59 11.61
CA ASP A 253 18.63 8.51 11.48
C ASP A 253 19.20 7.24 12.12
N GLU A 254 20.51 7.10 12.13
CA GLU A 254 21.19 5.96 12.78
C GLU A 254 20.96 5.95 14.30
N ALA A 255 20.85 7.11 14.96
CA ALA A 255 20.55 7.17 16.39
C ALA A 255 19.15 6.61 16.69
N TRP A 256 18.17 6.94 15.86
CA TRP A 256 16.85 6.32 15.92
C TRP A 256 16.93 4.79 15.69
N ALA A 257 17.70 4.35 14.70
CA ALA A 257 17.85 2.94 14.40
C ALA A 257 18.51 2.16 15.55
N ASP A 258 19.54 2.73 16.17
CA ASP A 258 20.20 2.12 17.32
C ASP A 258 19.28 2.01 18.53
N ALA A 259 18.45 3.02 18.79
CA ALA A 259 17.42 2.96 19.82
C ALA A 259 16.39 1.84 19.52
N GLN A 260 15.97 1.68 18.27
CA GLN A 260 15.06 0.59 17.88
C GLN A 260 15.73 -0.79 18.00
N ARG A 261 17.00 -0.94 17.62
CA ARG A 261 17.77 -2.19 17.80
C ARG A 261 17.88 -2.56 19.27
N ALA A 262 18.14 -1.58 20.14
CA ALA A 262 18.20 -1.80 21.59
C ALA A 262 16.86 -2.27 22.17
N GLN A 263 15.74 -1.75 21.68
CA GLN A 263 14.40 -2.12 22.14
C GLN A 263 13.89 -3.45 21.58
N LEU A 264 14.11 -3.71 20.31
CA LEU A 264 13.51 -4.84 19.59
C LEU A 264 14.46 -6.04 19.49
N GLY A 265 15.76 -5.83 19.61
CA GLY A 265 16.80 -6.76 19.22
C GLY A 265 17.03 -6.74 17.71
N GLU A 266 18.25 -7.12 17.28
CA GLU A 266 18.70 -7.02 15.89
C GLU A 266 17.79 -7.77 14.91
N ASP A 267 17.37 -9.00 15.24
CA ASP A 267 16.57 -9.82 14.31
C ASP A 267 15.18 -9.23 14.06
N ARG A 268 14.54 -8.68 15.10
CA ARG A 268 13.25 -7.99 14.94
C ARG A 268 13.40 -6.68 14.21
N PHE A 269 14.46 -5.92 14.49
CA PHE A 269 14.74 -4.69 13.76
C PHE A 269 14.90 -4.98 12.27
N ARG A 270 15.69 -5.98 11.90
CA ARG A 270 15.88 -6.37 10.49
C ARG A 270 14.55 -6.74 9.83
N ARG A 271 13.72 -7.51 10.49
CA ARG A 271 12.41 -7.91 9.94
C ARG A 271 11.43 -6.74 9.84
N GLU A 272 11.23 -6.00 10.91
CA GLU A 272 10.15 -5.02 11.00
C GLU A 272 10.52 -3.66 10.38
N MET A 273 11.80 -3.29 10.41
CA MET A 273 12.31 -2.00 9.94
C MET A 273 13.20 -2.15 8.70
N GLY A 274 14.07 -3.16 8.64
CA GLY A 274 14.94 -3.40 7.51
C GLY A 274 14.25 -4.07 6.32
N CYS A 275 13.08 -4.69 6.54
CA CYS A 275 12.40 -5.51 5.53
C CYS A 275 13.35 -6.53 4.88
N LEU A 276 14.26 -7.11 5.69
CA LEU A 276 15.22 -8.12 5.24
C LEU A 276 14.71 -9.50 5.65
N SER A 277 14.62 -10.39 4.70
CA SER A 277 14.39 -11.82 4.93
C SER A 277 15.71 -12.58 4.87
N PRO A 278 15.80 -13.78 5.44
CA PRO A 278 16.99 -14.61 5.41
C PRO A 278 17.55 -14.89 4.01
N ASP A 279 16.68 -14.97 3.01
CA ASP A 279 17.00 -15.14 1.59
C ASP A 279 17.34 -13.84 0.85
N SER A 280 17.32 -12.68 1.54
CA SER A 280 17.72 -11.41 0.94
C SER A 280 19.17 -11.47 0.46
N VAL A 281 19.38 -11.22 -0.85
CA VAL A 281 20.70 -11.24 -1.46
C VAL A 281 21.43 -9.94 -1.20
N LEU A 282 22.59 -10.04 -0.57
CA LEU A 282 23.49 -8.92 -0.34
C LEU A 282 24.61 -8.94 -1.39
N THR A 283 24.92 -7.76 -1.92
CA THR A 283 26.12 -7.56 -2.73
C THR A 283 27.25 -7.15 -1.81
N LEU A 284 28.27 -7.95 -1.77
CA LEU A 284 29.42 -7.82 -0.86
C LEU A 284 30.67 -7.53 -1.66
N LYS A 285 31.62 -6.83 -1.03
CA LYS A 285 32.96 -6.59 -1.57
C LYS A 285 33.96 -7.09 -0.53
N ASP A 286 34.86 -7.98 -0.93
CA ASP A 286 35.94 -8.43 -0.05
C ASP A 286 37.10 -7.42 0.03
N CYS A 287 38.06 -7.68 0.88
CA CYS A 287 39.23 -6.83 1.07
C CYS A 287 40.15 -6.75 -0.17
N SER A 288 40.01 -7.68 -1.13
CA SER A 288 40.68 -7.64 -2.44
C SER A 288 39.96 -6.78 -3.48
N GLY A 289 38.75 -6.31 -3.17
CA GLY A 289 37.91 -5.55 -4.08
C GLY A 289 36.97 -6.39 -4.95
N LYS A 290 36.97 -7.71 -4.81
CA LYS A 290 36.12 -8.64 -5.55
C LYS A 290 34.67 -8.53 -5.04
N ILE A 291 33.74 -8.37 -5.97
CA ILE A 291 32.30 -8.29 -5.68
C ILE A 291 31.69 -9.69 -5.83
N PHE A 292 30.87 -10.07 -4.85
CA PHE A 292 30.09 -11.31 -4.86
C PHE A 292 28.73 -11.12 -4.21
N LYS A 293 27.81 -12.02 -4.51
CA LYS A 293 26.43 -11.98 -3.97
C LYS A 293 26.24 -13.19 -3.06
N LYS A 294 25.66 -12.96 -1.89
CA LYS A 294 25.29 -13.97 -0.90
C LYS A 294 23.97 -13.64 -0.25
N THR A 295 23.19 -14.66 0.10
CA THR A 295 22.02 -14.46 0.97
C THR A 295 22.47 -14.19 2.40
N ILE A 296 21.57 -13.61 3.20
CA ILE A 296 21.84 -13.38 4.63
C ILE A 296 22.09 -14.72 5.35
N ASP A 297 21.35 -15.77 5.00
CA ASP A 297 21.54 -17.10 5.59
C ASP A 297 22.90 -17.72 5.21
N GLU A 298 23.29 -17.66 3.94
CA GLU A 298 24.62 -18.10 3.52
C GLU A 298 25.74 -17.35 4.26
N LEU A 299 25.55 -16.06 4.56
CA LEU A 299 26.50 -15.27 5.34
C LEU A 299 26.54 -15.70 6.80
N LYS A 300 25.39 -15.98 7.41
CA LYS A 300 25.32 -16.50 8.78
C LYS A 300 26.04 -17.84 8.91
N GLU A 301 25.84 -18.75 7.95
CA GLU A 301 26.55 -20.03 7.92
C GLU A 301 28.08 -19.83 7.76
N MET A 302 28.51 -18.97 6.85
CA MET A 302 29.93 -18.65 6.68
C MET A 302 30.56 -18.08 7.95
N LEU A 303 29.88 -17.16 8.64
CA LEU A 303 30.35 -16.55 9.88
C LEU A 303 30.35 -17.54 11.06
N SER A 304 29.37 -18.42 11.13
CA SER A 304 29.33 -19.47 12.17
C SER A 304 30.47 -20.50 12.00
N LEU A 305 30.78 -20.88 10.78
CA LEU A 305 31.89 -21.76 10.46
C LEU A 305 33.27 -21.12 10.77
N SER A 306 33.41 -19.79 10.51
CA SER A 306 34.63 -19.06 10.83
C SER A 306 34.88 -18.92 12.35
N SER A 307 33.80 -18.84 13.14
CA SER A 307 33.92 -18.78 14.61
C SER A 307 34.27 -20.14 15.26
N MET A 308 34.04 -21.26 14.58
CA MET A 308 34.44 -22.61 15.03
C MET A 308 35.91 -22.98 14.69
N THR A 309 36.52 -22.26 13.76
CA THR A 309 37.93 -22.52 13.35
C THR A 309 38.96 -21.69 14.12
N THR A 310 38.52 -20.83 15.04
CA THR A 310 39.36 -19.94 15.85
C THR A 310 39.42 -20.37 17.33
N LYS A 311 39.22 -21.65 17.64
CA LYS A 311 39.45 -22.23 18.99
C LYS A 311 40.60 -23.22 18.96
#